data_5d32c7c6330ecb5c9233e46963300ec9
#
_entry.id   5d32c7c6330ecb5c9233e46963300ec9
#
_cell.length_a   1.000
_cell.length_b   1.000
_cell.length_c   1.000
_cell.angle_alpha   90.00
_cell.angle_beta   90.00
_cell.angle_gamma   90.00
#
_symmetry.space_group_name_H-M   'P 1'
#
loop_
_entity.id
_entity.type
_entity.pdbx_description
1 polymer ?
#
loop_
_entity_poly.entity_id
_entity_poly.type
_entity_poly.pdbx_seq_one_letter_code
_entity_poly.pdbx_strand_id
1 'polypeptide(L)'
;MFFIKNHIILFIIFIILNGCKLQDPNKNHGILFLENRADKLVLNKTNKNDVIKILGNPHSKSIDNNNRWLYLERVLTKGEFHKLGQNILLDNNVLVLDFDKFGILSNKKLLTKEDKEEIKFSGLKTENRLTKKSFVESFLSSIKSKMYRNR
;
A
#
# COMPACT_ATOMS: atom_id res chain seq x y z
N MET A 1 44.18 -24.62 37.19
CA MET A 1 42.94 -25.24 36.77
C MET A 1 41.73 -24.30 36.83
N PHE A 2 41.65 -23.36 37.75
CA PHE A 2 40.52 -22.41 37.91
C PHE A 2 40.43 -21.38 36.74
N PHE A 3 41.58 -20.88 36.25
CA PHE A 3 41.65 -19.90 35.18
C PHE A 3 41.13 -20.44 33.83
N ILE A 4 41.43 -21.69 33.49
CA ILE A 4 40.99 -22.33 32.25
C ILE A 4 39.46 -22.47 32.21
N LYS A 5 38.85 -22.82 33.34
CA LYS A 5 37.40 -22.98 33.45
C LYS A 5 36.67 -21.66 33.21
N ASN A 6 37.17 -20.55 33.74
CA ASN A 6 36.58 -19.24 33.52
C ASN A 6 36.69 -18.76 32.05
N HIS A 7 37.78 -19.08 31.36
CA HIS A 7 37.94 -18.71 29.94
C HIS A 7 37.02 -19.55 29.04
N ILE A 8 36.77 -20.80 29.37
CA ILE A 8 35.80 -21.63 28.64
C ILE A 8 34.38 -21.10 28.79
N ILE A 9 33.99 -20.69 30.01
CA ILE A 9 32.67 -20.10 30.26
C ILE A 9 32.52 -18.78 29.48
N LEU A 10 33.51 -17.91 29.49
CA LEU A 10 33.51 -16.65 28.76
C LEU A 10 33.37 -16.88 27.24
N PHE A 11 34.07 -17.91 26.71
CA PHE A 11 34.01 -18.26 25.29
C PHE A 11 32.65 -18.79 24.87
N ILE A 12 31.99 -19.61 25.72
CA ILE A 12 30.65 -20.12 25.50
C ILE A 12 29.62 -18.95 25.48
N ILE A 13 29.74 -18.00 26.44
CA ILE A 13 28.88 -16.81 26.48
C ILE A 13 29.06 -15.97 25.20
N PHE A 14 30.29 -15.81 24.71
CA PHE A 14 30.59 -15.07 23.50
C PHE A 14 29.97 -15.72 22.25
N ILE A 15 29.95 -17.06 22.17
CA ILE A 15 29.30 -17.79 21.07
C ILE A 15 27.77 -17.59 21.10
N ILE A 16 27.15 -17.64 22.30
CA ILE A 16 25.71 -17.48 22.48
C ILE A 16 25.25 -16.06 22.09
N LEU A 17 26.03 -15.03 22.35
CA LEU A 17 25.73 -13.64 22.04
C LEU A 17 25.73 -13.34 20.52
N ASN A 18 26.44 -14.11 19.71
CA ASN A 18 26.47 -13.93 18.24
C ASN A 18 25.30 -14.56 17.49
N GLY A 19 24.38 -15.29 18.19
CA GLY A 19 23.32 -16.05 17.55
C GLY A 19 22.02 -15.28 17.21
N CYS A 20 21.84 -14.06 17.70
CA CYS A 20 20.61 -13.30 17.44
C CYS A 20 20.71 -12.49 16.15
N LYS A 21 20.27 -13.05 15.02
CA LYS A 21 19.91 -12.24 13.86
C LYS A 21 18.62 -11.48 14.21
N LEU A 22 18.72 -10.17 14.43
CA LEU A 22 17.54 -9.33 14.52
C LEU A 22 16.82 -9.37 13.16
N GLN A 23 15.57 -9.86 13.18
CA GLN A 23 14.73 -9.84 12.00
C GLN A 23 14.38 -8.39 11.66
N ASP A 24 14.54 -8.01 10.39
CA ASP A 24 14.19 -6.67 9.94
C ASP A 24 12.73 -6.34 10.27
N PRO A 25 12.46 -5.15 10.82
CA PRO A 25 11.10 -4.76 11.17
C PRO A 25 10.27 -4.53 9.91
N ASN A 26 9.38 -5.46 9.61
CA ASN A 26 8.44 -5.35 8.50
C ASN A 26 7.13 -4.73 8.97
N LYS A 27 6.60 -3.78 8.17
CA LYS A 27 5.27 -3.22 8.32
C LYS A 27 4.35 -3.80 7.27
N ASN A 28 3.33 -4.50 7.72
CA ASN A 28 2.37 -5.16 6.85
C ASN A 28 1.06 -4.37 6.82
N HIS A 29 0.54 -4.14 5.63
CA HIS A 29 -0.75 -3.54 5.39
C HIS A 29 -1.58 -4.47 4.50
N GLY A 30 -2.84 -4.68 4.88
CA GLY A 30 -3.72 -5.60 4.16
C GLY A 30 -3.57 -7.05 4.60
N ILE A 31 -3.74 -7.98 3.67
CA ILE A 31 -3.74 -9.42 3.94
C ILE A 31 -2.36 -10.00 3.67
N LEU A 32 -1.78 -10.63 4.68
CA LEU A 32 -0.52 -11.34 4.53
C LEU A 32 -0.71 -12.65 3.75
N PHE A 33 0.29 -12.96 2.93
CA PHE A 33 0.32 -14.16 2.09
C PHE A 33 -0.89 -14.25 1.16
N LEU A 34 -1.19 -13.12 0.51
CA LEU A 34 -2.37 -12.98 -0.35
C LEU A 34 -2.37 -14.02 -1.49
N GLU A 35 -1.22 -14.25 -2.12
CA GLU A 35 -1.05 -15.26 -3.16
C GLU A 35 -1.42 -16.66 -2.68
N ASN A 36 -0.83 -17.14 -1.58
CA ASN A 36 -1.10 -18.45 -1.02
C ASN A 36 -2.58 -18.65 -0.62
N ARG A 37 -3.24 -17.56 -0.22
CA ARG A 37 -4.68 -17.58 0.10
C ARG A 37 -5.52 -17.55 -1.18
N ALA A 38 -5.10 -16.81 -2.18
CA ALA A 38 -5.77 -16.75 -3.48
C ALA A 38 -5.78 -18.11 -4.19
N ASP A 39 -4.74 -18.93 -3.99
CA ASP A 39 -4.66 -20.28 -4.59
C ASP A 39 -5.71 -21.24 -4.06
N LYS A 40 -6.23 -21.00 -2.85
CA LYS A 40 -7.33 -21.77 -2.28
C LYS A 40 -8.68 -21.47 -2.93
N LEU A 41 -8.77 -20.40 -3.73
CA LEU A 41 -10.00 -19.99 -4.41
C LEU A 41 -10.11 -20.68 -5.77
N VAL A 42 -11.17 -21.45 -5.95
CA VAL A 42 -11.44 -22.21 -7.19
C VAL A 42 -12.50 -21.48 -8.00
N LEU A 43 -12.18 -21.18 -9.28
CA LEU A 43 -13.10 -20.56 -10.21
C LEU A 43 -14.35 -21.43 -10.40
N ASN A 44 -15.49 -20.78 -10.59
CA ASN A 44 -16.82 -21.41 -10.79
C ASN A 44 -17.30 -22.32 -9.65
N LYS A 45 -16.61 -22.30 -8.49
CA LYS A 45 -16.97 -23.11 -7.32
C LYS A 45 -17.06 -22.29 -6.04
N THR A 46 -16.07 -21.43 -5.79
CA THR A 46 -15.97 -20.62 -4.58
C THR A 46 -17.01 -19.50 -4.61
N ASN A 47 -17.80 -19.34 -3.55
CA ASN A 47 -18.77 -18.26 -3.42
C ASN A 47 -18.23 -17.10 -2.55
N LYS A 48 -18.96 -15.96 -2.52
CA LYS A 48 -18.59 -14.78 -1.71
C LYS A 48 -18.35 -15.10 -0.23
N ASN A 49 -19.14 -15.98 0.36
CA ASN A 49 -18.99 -16.34 1.77
C ASN A 49 -17.72 -17.16 2.03
N ASP A 50 -17.36 -18.05 1.09
CA ASP A 50 -16.12 -18.82 1.18
C ASP A 50 -14.91 -17.91 1.03
N VAL A 51 -14.97 -16.91 0.14
CA VAL A 51 -13.92 -15.89 0.00
C VAL A 51 -13.74 -15.13 1.31
N ILE A 52 -14.85 -14.72 1.97
CA ILE A 52 -14.77 -14.03 3.27
C ILE A 52 -14.15 -14.92 4.35
N LYS A 53 -14.42 -16.21 4.36
CA LYS A 53 -13.80 -17.15 5.31
C LYS A 53 -12.29 -17.28 5.12
N ILE A 54 -11.82 -17.24 3.87
CA ILE A 54 -10.39 -17.41 3.53
C ILE A 54 -9.60 -16.10 3.63
N LEU A 55 -10.16 -15.02 3.08
CA LEU A 55 -9.49 -13.72 2.94
C LEU A 55 -9.99 -12.67 3.93
N GLY A 56 -11.16 -12.85 4.53
CA GLY A 56 -11.85 -11.82 5.28
C GLY A 56 -12.66 -10.89 4.39
N ASN A 57 -13.11 -9.77 4.94
CA ASN A 57 -13.83 -8.76 4.17
C ASN A 57 -12.92 -8.09 3.13
N PRO A 58 -13.46 -7.74 1.93
CA PRO A 58 -12.68 -7.05 0.92
C PRO A 58 -12.30 -5.65 1.38
N HIS A 59 -11.10 -5.20 1.01
CA HIS A 59 -10.62 -3.85 1.29
C HIS A 59 -11.41 -2.79 0.51
N SER A 60 -11.84 -3.13 -0.70
CA SER A 60 -12.65 -2.27 -1.55
C SER A 60 -13.56 -3.10 -2.44
N LYS A 61 -14.68 -2.50 -2.83
CA LYS A 61 -15.58 -3.00 -3.87
C LYS A 61 -15.63 -1.98 -4.98
N SER A 62 -15.74 -2.42 -6.23
CA SER A 62 -15.86 -1.49 -7.35
C SER A 62 -17.16 -0.69 -7.26
N ILE A 63 -17.08 0.59 -7.59
CA ILE A 63 -18.25 1.49 -7.62
C ILE A 63 -19.20 1.10 -8.74
N ASP A 64 -18.67 0.74 -9.91
CA ASP A 64 -19.46 0.39 -11.10
C ASP A 64 -20.07 -1.00 -11.00
N ASN A 65 -19.42 -1.89 -10.24
CA ASN A 65 -19.83 -3.28 -10.14
C ASN A 65 -19.59 -3.83 -8.72
N ASN A 66 -20.64 -3.91 -7.92
CA ASN A 66 -20.60 -4.49 -6.56
C ASN A 66 -20.15 -5.96 -6.52
N ASN A 67 -20.02 -6.59 -7.69
CA ASN A 67 -19.54 -7.95 -7.83
C ASN A 67 -18.03 -8.05 -8.04
N ARG A 68 -17.31 -6.92 -8.09
CA ARG A 68 -15.85 -6.90 -8.13
C ARG A 68 -15.28 -6.50 -6.77
N TRP A 69 -14.48 -7.39 -6.19
CA TRP A 69 -13.83 -7.21 -4.90
C TRP A 69 -12.33 -7.10 -5.05
N LEU A 70 -11.74 -6.20 -4.25
CA LEU A 70 -10.31 -5.92 -4.25
C LEU A 70 -9.71 -6.25 -2.89
N TYR A 71 -8.64 -7.03 -2.90
CA TYR A 71 -7.82 -7.35 -1.75
C TYR A 71 -6.39 -6.86 -1.98
N LEU A 72 -5.79 -6.32 -0.94
CA LEU A 72 -4.47 -5.69 -0.99
C LEU A 72 -3.53 -6.38 -0.02
N GLU A 73 -2.29 -6.57 -0.44
CA GLU A 73 -1.15 -6.92 0.40
C GLU A 73 -0.04 -5.93 0.13
N ARG A 74 0.46 -5.28 1.17
CA ARG A 74 1.60 -4.39 1.05
C ARG A 74 2.54 -4.62 2.20
N VAL A 75 3.76 -5.00 1.88
CA VAL A 75 4.82 -5.24 2.86
C VAL A 75 5.92 -4.21 2.67
N LEU A 76 6.20 -3.47 3.73
CA LEU A 76 7.27 -2.48 3.79
C LEU A 76 8.33 -2.97 4.77
N THR A 77 9.60 -2.83 4.42
CA THR A 77 10.72 -3.03 5.33
C THR A 77 11.50 -1.75 5.54
N LYS A 78 12.30 -1.68 6.59
CA LYS A 78 13.27 -0.59 6.73
C LYS A 78 14.50 -0.89 5.87
N GLY A 79 14.90 0.09 5.07
CA GLY A 79 16.14 0.00 4.32
C GLY A 79 17.36 -0.03 5.24
N GLU A 80 18.47 -0.54 4.71
CA GLU A 80 19.77 -0.54 5.37
C GLU A 80 20.19 0.87 5.80
N PHE A 81 21.17 0.96 6.70
CA PHE A 81 21.64 2.24 7.29
C PHE A 81 21.95 3.33 6.26
N HIS A 82 22.50 2.96 5.09
CA HIS A 82 22.81 3.92 4.02
C HIS A 82 21.57 4.53 3.35
N LYS A 83 20.37 3.97 3.56
CA LYS A 83 19.09 4.50 3.08
C LYS A 83 18.34 5.31 4.15
N LEU A 84 19.01 5.74 5.19
CA LEU A 84 18.49 6.59 6.28
C LEU A 84 17.17 6.06 6.88
N GLY A 85 16.98 4.74 6.92
CA GLY A 85 15.78 4.10 7.48
C GLY A 85 14.50 4.34 6.68
N GLN A 86 14.61 4.72 5.41
CA GLN A 86 13.44 4.84 4.52
C GLN A 86 12.72 3.51 4.37
N ASN A 87 11.39 3.55 4.28
CA ASN A 87 10.60 2.36 4.03
C ASN A 87 10.79 1.91 2.58
N ILE A 88 11.19 0.66 2.40
CA ILE A 88 11.32 0.00 1.10
C ILE A 88 10.12 -0.90 0.89
N LEU A 89 9.54 -0.85 -0.29
CA LEU A 89 8.44 -1.72 -0.68
C LEU A 89 8.99 -3.10 -1.03
N LEU A 90 8.69 -4.10 -0.19
CA LEU A 90 9.01 -5.50 -0.43
C LEU A 90 8.01 -6.11 -1.38
N ASP A 91 6.74 -6.17 -0.95
CA ASP A 91 5.64 -6.73 -1.73
C ASP A 91 4.51 -5.72 -1.87
N ASN A 92 3.85 -5.77 -3.02
CA ASN A 92 2.66 -4.97 -3.30
C ASN A 92 1.76 -5.75 -4.28
N ASN A 93 0.90 -6.56 -3.71
CA ASN A 93 0.02 -7.45 -4.45
C ASN A 93 -1.42 -6.96 -4.35
N VAL A 94 -2.13 -7.06 -5.47
CA VAL A 94 -3.54 -6.72 -5.57
C VAL A 94 -4.28 -7.92 -6.17
N LEU A 95 -5.20 -8.49 -5.42
CA LEU A 95 -6.07 -9.55 -5.90
C LEU A 95 -7.41 -8.96 -6.28
N VAL A 96 -7.77 -9.12 -7.55
CA VAL A 96 -9.07 -8.74 -8.12
C VAL A 96 -9.91 -10.00 -8.28
N LEU A 97 -11.09 -9.99 -7.67
CA LEU A 97 -12.06 -11.08 -7.76
C LEU A 97 -13.35 -10.56 -8.38
N ASP A 98 -13.79 -11.19 -9.46
CA ASP A 98 -15.07 -10.91 -10.10
C ASP A 98 -16.04 -12.04 -9.81
N PHE A 99 -17.25 -11.69 -9.41
CA PHE A 99 -18.33 -12.64 -9.11
C PHE A 99 -19.44 -12.51 -10.15
N ASP A 100 -20.09 -13.61 -10.43
CA ASP A 100 -21.28 -13.65 -11.26
C ASP A 100 -22.54 -13.12 -10.49
N LYS A 101 -23.67 -13.12 -11.15
CA LYS A 101 -24.96 -12.71 -10.57
C LYS A 101 -25.42 -13.55 -9.37
N PHE A 102 -24.90 -14.77 -9.24
CA PHE A 102 -25.20 -15.68 -8.15
C PHE A 102 -24.18 -15.59 -7.00
N GLY A 103 -23.16 -14.76 -7.14
CA GLY A 103 -22.08 -14.59 -6.16
C GLY A 103 -21.02 -15.69 -6.20
N ILE A 104 -20.92 -16.42 -7.32
CA ILE A 104 -19.86 -17.39 -7.57
C ILE A 104 -18.68 -16.71 -8.25
N LEU A 105 -17.46 -17.08 -7.87
CA LEU A 105 -16.22 -16.52 -8.40
C LEU A 105 -16.07 -16.89 -9.89
N SER A 106 -16.20 -15.90 -10.77
CA SER A 106 -16.08 -16.05 -12.22
C SER A 106 -14.67 -15.77 -12.74
N ASN A 107 -13.97 -14.83 -12.10
CA ASN A 107 -12.60 -14.46 -12.50
C ASN A 107 -11.74 -14.13 -11.29
N LYS A 108 -10.45 -14.47 -11.38
CA LYS A 108 -9.42 -14.19 -10.37
C LYS A 108 -8.18 -13.66 -11.06
N LYS A 109 -7.74 -12.46 -10.71
CA LYS A 109 -6.50 -11.85 -11.23
C LYS A 109 -5.65 -11.37 -10.06
N LEU A 110 -4.44 -11.89 -9.94
CA LEU A 110 -3.43 -11.40 -9.03
C LEU A 110 -2.51 -10.46 -9.82
N LEU A 111 -2.38 -9.23 -9.36
CA LEU A 111 -1.45 -8.24 -9.84
C LEU A 111 -0.33 -8.12 -8.83
N THR A 112 0.90 -8.24 -9.28
CA THR A 112 2.10 -8.17 -8.43
C THR A 112 2.81 -6.84 -8.61
N LYS A 113 3.93 -6.66 -7.94
CA LYS A 113 4.77 -5.47 -8.06
C LYS A 113 5.31 -5.28 -9.48
N GLU A 114 5.54 -6.39 -10.19
CA GLU A 114 6.07 -6.43 -11.56
C GLU A 114 5.03 -5.96 -12.60
N ASP A 115 3.73 -6.14 -12.30
CA ASP A 115 2.63 -5.70 -13.18
C ASP A 115 2.35 -4.18 -13.09
N LYS A 116 3.22 -3.44 -12.41
CA LYS A 116 3.04 -2.01 -12.24
C LYS A 116 3.26 -1.26 -13.55
N GLU A 117 2.17 -0.79 -14.15
CA GLU A 117 2.25 0.12 -15.28
C GLU A 117 2.71 1.51 -14.86
N GLU A 118 3.64 2.09 -15.61
CA GLU A 118 4.02 3.50 -15.45
C GLU A 118 2.87 4.39 -15.93
N ILE A 119 2.21 5.06 -15.00
CA ILE A 119 1.19 6.06 -15.33
C ILE A 119 1.91 7.27 -15.93
N LYS A 120 1.83 7.41 -17.25
CA LYS A 120 2.26 8.63 -17.94
C LYS A 120 1.23 9.71 -17.66
N PHE A 121 1.58 10.66 -16.81
CA PHE A 121 0.72 11.82 -16.60
C PHE A 121 0.63 12.62 -17.90
N SER A 122 -0.60 12.89 -18.34
CA SER A 122 -0.83 13.79 -19.45
C SER A 122 -0.34 15.20 -19.06
N GLY A 123 0.60 15.75 -19.81
CA GLY A 123 1.05 17.13 -19.65
C GLY A 123 0.06 18.18 -20.14
N LEU A 124 -1.17 17.76 -20.50
CA LEU A 124 -2.25 18.65 -20.91
C LEU A 124 -2.64 19.54 -19.74
N LYS A 125 -2.24 20.81 -19.81
CA LYS A 125 -2.74 21.85 -18.91
C LYS A 125 -4.20 22.08 -19.22
N THR A 126 -5.07 21.84 -18.26
CA THR A 126 -6.45 22.32 -18.33
C THR A 126 -6.40 23.84 -18.21
N GLU A 127 -6.54 24.56 -19.31
CA GLU A 127 -6.71 26.01 -19.30
C GLU A 127 -8.09 26.30 -18.71
N ASN A 128 -8.11 26.65 -17.45
CA ASN A 128 -9.29 27.24 -16.85
C ASN A 128 -9.46 28.62 -17.43
N ARG A 129 -10.49 28.83 -18.28
CA ARG A 129 -10.90 30.14 -18.85
C ARG A 129 -11.47 31.10 -17.79
N LEU A 130 -11.32 30.77 -16.51
CA LEU A 130 -11.54 31.77 -15.45
C LEU A 130 -10.43 32.79 -15.58
N THR A 131 -10.79 33.95 -16.10
CA THR A 131 -9.95 35.14 -16.15
C THR A 131 -9.39 35.35 -14.76
N LYS A 132 -8.14 34.91 -14.54
CA LYS A 132 -7.41 35.22 -13.30
C LYS A 132 -7.22 36.70 -13.28
N LYS A 133 -8.10 37.44 -12.55
CA LYS A 133 -7.86 38.83 -12.26
C LYS A 133 -6.44 38.93 -11.71
N SER A 134 -5.59 39.70 -12.37
CA SER A 134 -4.24 39.99 -11.90
C SER A 134 -4.33 40.46 -10.45
N PHE A 135 -3.35 40.07 -9.61
CA PHE A 135 -3.26 40.57 -8.24
C PHE A 135 -3.39 42.10 -8.19
N VAL A 136 -2.77 42.80 -9.14
CA VAL A 136 -2.86 44.26 -9.31
C VAL A 136 -4.28 44.71 -9.59
N GLU A 137 -5.01 44.01 -10.43
CA GLU A 137 -6.39 44.32 -10.79
C GLU A 137 -7.36 44.08 -9.61
N SER A 138 -7.15 43.05 -8.84
CA SER A 138 -7.88 42.76 -7.60
C SER A 138 -7.60 43.82 -6.52
N PHE A 139 -6.36 44.25 -6.39
CA PHE A 139 -5.94 45.27 -5.47
C PHE A 139 -6.53 46.65 -5.83
N LEU A 140 -6.42 47.05 -7.09
CA LEU A 140 -7.00 48.29 -7.57
C LEU A 140 -8.54 48.31 -7.45
N SER A 141 -9.21 47.20 -7.73
CA SER A 141 -10.66 47.08 -7.56
C SER A 141 -11.09 47.22 -6.11
N SER A 142 -10.29 46.66 -5.16
CA SER A 142 -10.50 46.77 -3.72
C SER A 142 -10.36 48.22 -3.21
N ILE A 143 -9.34 48.97 -3.70
CA ILE A 143 -9.15 50.38 -3.36
C ILE A 143 -10.31 51.22 -3.91
N LYS A 144 -10.66 50.98 -5.18
CA LYS A 144 -11.77 51.69 -5.82
C LYS A 144 -13.09 51.49 -5.08
N SER A 145 -13.41 50.27 -4.66
CA SER A 145 -14.64 50.00 -3.91
C SER A 145 -14.67 50.68 -2.54
N LYS A 146 -13.50 50.78 -1.83
CA LYS A 146 -13.39 51.52 -0.57
C LYS A 146 -13.58 53.03 -0.74
N MET A 147 -13.03 53.60 -1.82
CA MET A 147 -13.14 55.04 -2.08
C MET A 147 -14.58 55.48 -2.42
N TYR A 148 -15.33 54.62 -3.15
CA TYR A 148 -16.71 54.93 -3.55
C TYR A 148 -17.78 54.59 -2.51
N ARG A 149 -17.44 53.78 -1.48
CA ARG A 149 -18.38 53.39 -0.41
C ARG A 149 -18.53 54.43 0.70
N ASN A 150 -17.69 55.48 0.72
CA ASN A 150 -17.69 56.55 1.71
C ASN A 150 -18.29 57.90 1.14
N ARG A 151 -19.15 57.81 0.13
CA ARG A 151 -19.92 58.94 -0.36
C ARG A 151 -21.39 58.74 -0.13
#